data_9e849cfc1e22d813de512367fe3f1b45
#
_entry.id   9e849cfc1e22d813de512367fe3f1b45
#
_cell.length_a   1.000
_cell.length_b   1.000
_cell.length_c   1.000
_cell.angle_alpha   90.00
_cell.angle_beta   90.00
_cell.angle_gamma   90.00
#
_symmetry.space_group_name_H-M   'P 1'
#
loop_
_entity.id
_entity.type
_entity.pdbx_description
1 polymer ?
#
loop_
_entity_poly.entity_id
_entity_poly.type
_entity_poly.pdbx_seq_one_letter_code
_entity_poly.pdbx_strand_id
1 'polypeptide(L)'
;MPGILQRLRHATGHPASDTLKSLPLYNGSLALPLIRPSREEDIPAITAIYRHHVLTGTGTFEIDPPSETDMASRRADVLSKGLPYLVIEQDKVVLGFAYCNWFKPRPAYRFSAEDSIYLASNAHRRGLGKALLAELCSRAERAGVRKLLAVIGDSSNAGSIGLHQTLGFSHVGVLKSCGWKFDRWLDVVMMEKPLGAGDSSAPQ
;
A
#
# COMPACT_ATOMS: atom_id res chain seq x y z
N MET A 1 -44.03 -56.04 26.40
CA MET A 1 -44.16 -56.77 27.71
C MET A 1 -42.76 -57.06 28.21
N PRO A 2 -42.46 -56.88 29.50
CA PRO A 2 -42.56 -55.71 30.37
C PRO A 2 -41.17 -55.29 30.86
N GLY A 3 -40.97 -54.16 31.33
CA GLY A 3 -41.05 -53.54 32.64
C GLY A 3 -39.69 -53.50 33.28
N ILE A 4 -39.32 -52.56 33.96
CA ILE A 4 -39.54 -52.15 35.32
C ILE A 4 -38.70 -50.92 35.65
N LEU A 5 -39.34 -49.94 36.16
CA LEU A 5 -39.00 -48.85 37.04
C LEU A 5 -37.98 -49.15 38.17
N GLN A 6 -37.31 -48.09 38.55
CA GLN A 6 -36.93 -47.67 39.93
C GLN A 6 -35.40 -47.33 39.99
N ARG A 7 -34.93 -46.32 40.61
CA ARG A 7 -35.38 -45.30 41.58
C ARG A 7 -34.26 -44.28 41.73
N LEU A 8 -34.66 -43.04 41.92
CA LEU A 8 -34.04 -41.93 42.64
C LEU A 8 -32.98 -42.30 43.68
N ARG A 9 -31.88 -41.50 43.72
CA ARG A 9 -31.50 -40.75 44.93
C ARG A 9 -30.39 -39.71 44.64
N HIS A 10 -30.68 -38.55 45.11
CA HIS A 10 -29.92 -37.37 45.52
C HIS A 10 -28.46 -37.55 45.88
N ALA A 11 -27.63 -36.58 45.42
CA ALA A 11 -26.59 -35.90 46.22
C ALA A 11 -26.25 -34.60 45.48
N THR A 12 -26.76 -33.52 45.89
CA THR A 12 -26.16 -32.36 46.61
C THR A 12 -24.79 -31.91 46.10
N GLY A 13 -24.74 -30.77 45.38
CA GLY A 13 -24.13 -29.57 45.91
C GLY A 13 -22.70 -29.29 45.52
N HIS A 14 -22.57 -28.15 44.75
CA HIS A 14 -21.56 -27.07 44.86
C HIS A 14 -20.27 -27.17 44.12
N PRO A 15 -19.70 -26.00 43.80
CA PRO A 15 -20.28 -24.81 43.18
C PRO A 15 -19.64 -24.51 41.83
N ALA A 16 -20.34 -23.79 41.01
CA ALA A 16 -19.77 -23.13 39.84
C ALA A 16 -18.68 -22.15 40.29
N SER A 17 -17.42 -22.44 40.03
CA SER A 17 -16.40 -21.43 40.07
C SER A 17 -16.36 -20.71 38.72
N ASP A 18 -16.87 -19.50 38.73
CA ASP A 18 -16.64 -18.48 37.73
C ASP A 18 -15.14 -18.40 37.42
N THR A 19 -14.79 -18.90 36.25
CA THR A 19 -13.55 -18.48 35.59
C THR A 19 -13.96 -17.94 34.21
N LEU A 20 -14.66 -16.82 34.23
CA LEU A 20 -14.65 -15.88 33.12
C LEU A 20 -13.20 -15.42 33.00
N LYS A 21 -12.39 -16.21 32.26
CA LYS A 21 -11.12 -15.72 31.73
C LYS A 21 -11.45 -14.53 30.90
N SER A 22 -11.13 -13.35 31.42
CA SER A 22 -11.15 -12.08 30.72
C SER A 22 -10.39 -12.25 29.41
N LEU A 23 -11.13 -12.33 28.32
CA LEU A 23 -10.59 -12.12 26.98
C LEU A 23 -9.89 -10.74 27.05
N PRO A 24 -8.66 -10.60 26.58
CA PRO A 24 -8.02 -9.30 26.53
C PRO A 24 -8.93 -8.43 25.67
N LEU A 25 -9.40 -7.33 26.26
CA LEU A 25 -10.05 -6.25 25.56
C LEU A 25 -9.12 -5.85 24.44
N TYR A 26 -9.53 -6.06 23.21
CA TYR A 26 -8.85 -5.55 22.02
C TYR A 26 -8.90 -4.03 22.12
N ASN A 27 -7.84 -3.45 22.67
CA ASN A 27 -7.61 -2.02 22.65
C ASN A 27 -7.32 -1.64 21.18
N GLY A 28 -8.36 -1.65 20.36
CA GLY A 28 -8.31 -1.07 19.03
C GLY A 28 -7.97 0.40 19.21
N SER A 29 -6.78 0.79 18.76
CA SER A 29 -6.38 2.18 18.74
C SER A 29 -7.48 3.02 18.10
N LEU A 30 -7.94 4.03 18.80
CA LEU A 30 -8.92 5.01 18.33
C LEU A 30 -8.29 6.08 17.42
N ALA A 31 -6.95 6.05 17.24
CA ALA A 31 -6.28 7.03 16.41
C ALA A 31 -6.57 6.78 14.92
N LEU A 32 -7.05 7.82 14.25
CA LEU A 32 -7.23 7.78 12.81
C LEU A 32 -5.87 7.72 12.10
N PRO A 33 -5.76 6.98 10.98
CA PRO A 33 -4.55 7.00 10.18
C PRO A 33 -4.19 8.41 9.73
N LEU A 34 -2.93 8.79 9.87
CA LEU A 34 -2.37 10.08 9.46
C LEU A 34 -1.51 9.91 8.21
N ILE A 35 -1.79 10.69 7.17
CA ILE A 35 -0.92 10.80 5.99
C ILE A 35 -0.09 12.07 6.12
N ARG A 36 1.22 11.93 6.02
CA ARG A 36 2.17 13.03 6.13
C ARG A 36 3.37 12.89 5.19
N PRO A 37 4.13 13.96 4.95
CA PRO A 37 5.44 13.83 4.31
C PRO A 37 6.32 12.86 5.08
N SER A 38 7.09 12.07 4.35
CA SER A 38 8.08 11.17 4.94
C SER A 38 9.23 11.95 5.59
N ARG A 39 9.83 11.36 6.62
CA ARG A 39 11.00 11.88 7.33
C ARG A 39 12.15 10.87 7.22
N GLU A 40 13.34 11.26 7.65
CA GLU A 40 14.49 10.34 7.65
C GLU A 40 14.28 9.16 8.60
N GLU A 41 13.61 9.41 9.74
CA GLU A 41 13.29 8.38 10.72
C GLU A 41 12.34 7.30 10.20
N ASP A 42 11.65 7.55 9.07
CA ASP A 42 10.76 6.58 8.45
C ASP A 42 11.51 5.56 7.56
N ILE A 43 12.76 5.84 7.20
CA ILE A 43 13.53 5.01 6.26
C ILE A 43 13.58 3.53 6.67
N PRO A 44 13.85 3.16 7.92
CA PRO A 44 13.84 1.75 8.31
C PRO A 44 12.50 1.06 8.05
N ALA A 45 11.38 1.71 8.38
CA ALA A 45 10.04 1.17 8.17
C ALA A 45 9.69 1.08 6.67
N ILE A 46 10.01 2.12 5.89
CA ILE A 46 9.85 2.17 4.44
C ILE A 46 10.64 1.01 3.80
N THR A 47 11.90 0.84 4.18
CA THR A 47 12.77 -0.22 3.67
C THR A 47 12.23 -1.61 4.01
N ALA A 48 11.74 -1.81 5.24
CA ALA A 48 11.14 -3.08 5.65
C ALA A 48 9.88 -3.43 4.85
N ILE A 49 8.99 -2.44 4.62
CA ILE A 49 7.80 -2.61 3.78
C ILE A 49 8.21 -2.96 2.35
N TYR A 50 9.13 -2.19 1.76
CA TYR A 50 9.58 -2.41 0.39
C TYR A 50 10.27 -3.77 0.22
N ARG A 51 11.14 -4.15 1.17
CA ARG A 51 11.78 -5.46 1.20
C ARG A 51 10.78 -6.61 1.13
N HIS A 52 9.68 -6.51 1.87
CA HIS A 52 8.62 -7.52 1.81
C HIS A 52 8.07 -7.64 0.38
N HIS A 53 7.75 -6.52 -0.28
CA HIS A 53 7.23 -6.55 -1.64
C HIS A 53 8.24 -7.04 -2.68
N VAL A 54 9.53 -6.75 -2.48
CA VAL A 54 10.61 -7.30 -3.35
C VAL A 54 10.67 -8.82 -3.24
N LEU A 55 10.63 -9.35 -2.02
CA LEU A 55 10.84 -10.77 -1.77
C LEU A 55 9.59 -11.64 -2.02
N THR A 56 8.38 -11.08 -1.96
CA THR A 56 7.15 -11.87 -1.98
C THR A 56 6.14 -11.44 -3.04
N GLY A 57 6.31 -10.25 -3.63
CA GLY A 57 5.34 -9.65 -4.54
C GLY A 57 5.86 -9.42 -5.94
N THR A 58 4.92 -9.21 -6.86
CA THR A 58 5.19 -8.87 -8.26
C THR A 58 5.00 -7.38 -8.57
N GLY A 59 4.57 -6.58 -7.59
CA GLY A 59 4.35 -5.14 -7.73
C GLY A 59 5.64 -4.32 -7.94
N THR A 60 6.80 -4.93 -7.76
CA THR A 60 8.12 -4.42 -8.14
C THR A 60 8.91 -5.51 -8.83
N PHE A 61 9.71 -5.13 -9.83
CA PHE A 61 10.58 -6.05 -10.56
C PHE A 61 12.01 -6.10 -10.00
N GLU A 62 12.27 -5.45 -8.88
CA GLU A 62 13.52 -5.64 -8.15
C GLU A 62 13.57 -7.08 -7.59
N ILE A 63 14.75 -7.69 -7.67
CA ILE A 63 15.04 -9.06 -7.22
C ILE A 63 15.68 -9.01 -5.84
N ASP A 64 16.65 -8.12 -5.68
CA ASP A 64 17.36 -7.90 -4.42
C ASP A 64 16.82 -6.67 -3.70
N PRO A 65 16.44 -6.79 -2.42
CA PRO A 65 15.94 -5.64 -1.66
C PRO A 65 17.03 -4.59 -1.47
N PRO A 66 16.73 -3.30 -1.69
CA PRO A 66 17.67 -2.22 -1.43
C PRO A 66 17.97 -2.08 0.07
N SER A 67 19.13 -1.49 0.37
CA SER A 67 19.49 -1.09 1.73
C SER A 67 18.73 0.17 2.18
N GLU A 68 18.78 0.50 3.46
CA GLU A 68 18.26 1.77 3.98
C GLU A 68 18.97 2.97 3.34
N THR A 69 20.26 2.89 3.10
CA THR A 69 21.02 3.93 2.40
C THR A 69 20.51 4.16 0.98
N ASP A 70 20.21 3.07 0.24
CA ASP A 70 19.64 3.19 -1.11
C ASP A 70 18.25 3.83 -1.06
N MET A 71 17.41 3.43 -0.10
CA MET A 71 16.06 3.99 0.06
C MET A 71 16.11 5.46 0.48
N ALA A 72 17.06 5.85 1.34
CA ALA A 72 17.28 7.24 1.71
C ALA A 72 17.69 8.07 0.49
N SER A 73 18.61 7.56 -0.34
CA SER A 73 19.05 8.21 -1.57
C SER A 73 17.91 8.38 -2.58
N ARG A 74 17.09 7.34 -2.80
CA ARG A 74 15.89 7.39 -3.66
C ARG A 74 14.88 8.44 -3.16
N ARG A 75 14.66 8.49 -1.84
CA ARG A 75 13.79 9.50 -1.23
C ARG A 75 14.34 10.90 -1.46
N ALA A 76 15.62 11.12 -1.23
CA ALA A 76 16.29 12.42 -1.45
C ALA A 76 16.19 12.87 -2.91
N ASP A 77 16.36 11.96 -3.88
CA ASP A 77 16.18 12.22 -5.31
C ASP A 77 14.75 12.71 -5.63
N VAL A 78 13.72 12.04 -5.11
CA VAL A 78 12.32 12.47 -5.29
C VAL A 78 12.08 13.85 -4.71
N LEU A 79 12.52 14.09 -3.48
CA LEU A 79 12.32 15.36 -2.78
C LEU A 79 13.10 16.52 -3.44
N SER A 80 14.29 16.27 -4.00
CA SER A 80 15.09 17.27 -4.72
C SER A 80 14.38 17.83 -5.95
N LYS A 81 13.43 17.07 -6.51
CA LYS A 81 12.59 17.49 -7.65
C LYS A 81 11.30 18.19 -7.21
N GLY A 82 11.13 18.46 -5.92
CA GLY A 82 9.89 19.01 -5.36
C GLY A 82 8.70 18.05 -5.37
N LEU A 83 8.92 16.76 -5.62
CA LEU A 83 7.88 15.76 -5.73
C LEU A 83 7.53 15.15 -4.35
N PRO A 84 6.28 14.70 -4.14
CA PRO A 84 5.83 14.17 -2.88
C PRO A 84 6.40 12.77 -2.60
N TYR A 85 6.83 12.57 -1.34
CA TYR A 85 7.13 11.26 -0.75
C TYR A 85 6.41 11.16 0.59
N LEU A 86 5.40 10.31 0.68
CA LEU A 86 4.43 10.25 1.77
C LEU A 86 4.52 8.94 2.53
N VAL A 87 4.16 9.00 3.81
CA VAL A 87 3.85 7.82 4.63
C VAL A 87 2.43 7.92 5.17
N ILE A 88 1.81 6.77 5.41
CA ILE A 88 0.61 6.65 6.21
C ILE A 88 0.96 5.93 7.49
N GLU A 89 0.65 6.54 8.63
CA GLU A 89 0.94 5.98 9.95
C GLU A 89 -0.31 5.90 10.82
N GLN A 90 -0.32 4.97 11.75
CA GLN A 90 -1.30 4.87 12.84
C GLN A 90 -0.55 4.47 14.09
N ASP A 91 -0.84 5.14 15.22
CA ASP A 91 -0.15 4.90 16.50
C ASP A 91 1.38 4.95 16.40
N LYS A 92 1.91 5.88 15.62
CA LYS A 92 3.34 6.06 15.34
C LYS A 92 3.99 4.88 14.57
N VAL A 93 3.19 3.96 14.04
CA VAL A 93 3.65 2.87 13.19
C VAL A 93 3.37 3.22 11.74
N VAL A 94 4.41 3.22 10.90
CA VAL A 94 4.27 3.40 9.44
C VAL A 94 3.65 2.14 8.84
N LEU A 95 2.48 2.31 8.22
CA LEU A 95 1.70 1.24 7.61
C LEU A 95 1.80 1.20 6.09
N GLY A 96 2.43 2.20 5.49
CA GLY A 96 2.65 2.26 4.06
C GLY A 96 3.31 3.55 3.64
N PHE A 97 3.77 3.59 2.40
CA PHE A 97 4.35 4.77 1.79
C PHE A 97 3.97 4.86 0.33
N ALA A 98 4.00 6.09 -0.21
CA ALA A 98 3.80 6.36 -1.62
C ALA A 98 4.59 7.59 -2.04
N TYR A 99 5.05 7.59 -3.28
CA TYR A 99 5.76 8.70 -3.90
C TYR A 99 5.49 8.73 -5.40
N CYS A 100 5.85 9.81 -6.06
CA CYS A 100 5.97 9.80 -7.50
C CYS A 100 7.34 10.34 -7.91
N ASN A 101 7.82 9.92 -9.07
CA ASN A 101 9.08 10.41 -9.64
C ASN A 101 8.89 10.65 -11.14
N TRP A 102 9.75 11.42 -11.77
CA TRP A 102 9.67 11.63 -13.21
C TRP A 102 9.61 10.32 -13.96
N PHE A 103 8.64 10.21 -14.86
CA PHE A 103 8.42 8.99 -15.66
C PHE A 103 9.66 8.59 -16.47
N LYS A 104 10.39 9.57 -17.00
CA LYS A 104 11.66 9.37 -17.72
C LYS A 104 12.62 10.52 -17.40
N PRO A 105 13.95 10.29 -17.45
CA PRO A 105 14.95 11.26 -17.01
C PRO A 105 15.23 12.38 -18.03
N ARG A 106 14.30 12.66 -18.96
CA ARG A 106 14.46 13.74 -19.95
C ARG A 106 13.56 14.92 -19.59
N PRO A 107 14.02 16.18 -19.74
CA PRO A 107 13.29 17.38 -19.28
C PRO A 107 11.87 17.52 -19.83
N ALA A 108 11.57 17.04 -21.03
CA ALA A 108 10.22 17.07 -21.59
C ALA A 108 9.21 16.24 -20.78
N TYR A 109 9.66 15.26 -19.98
CA TYR A 109 8.81 14.44 -19.10
C TYR A 109 8.57 15.05 -17.71
N ARG A 110 9.09 16.25 -17.40
CA ARG A 110 9.02 16.83 -16.04
C ARG A 110 7.61 17.03 -15.48
N PHE A 111 6.58 17.02 -16.34
CA PHE A 111 5.18 17.14 -15.96
C PHE A 111 4.45 15.78 -15.92
N SER A 112 5.15 14.69 -16.24
CA SER A 112 4.64 13.33 -16.15
C SER A 112 5.43 12.55 -15.11
N ALA A 113 4.74 11.95 -14.14
CA ALA A 113 5.39 11.18 -13.08
C ALA A 113 4.80 9.78 -13.00
N GLU A 114 5.64 8.82 -12.61
CA GLU A 114 5.23 7.47 -12.25
C GLU A 114 4.97 7.43 -10.75
N ASP A 115 3.85 6.89 -10.34
CA ASP A 115 3.55 6.67 -8.93
C ASP A 115 4.05 5.31 -8.45
N SER A 116 4.32 5.25 -7.16
CA SER A 116 4.66 4.03 -6.45
C SER A 116 3.94 4.02 -5.11
N ILE A 117 3.28 2.90 -4.79
CA ILE A 117 2.54 2.74 -3.53
C ILE A 117 2.74 1.34 -2.96
N TYR A 118 3.08 1.28 -1.67
CA TYR A 118 3.34 0.04 -0.95
C TYR A 118 2.72 0.11 0.45
N LEU A 119 2.03 -0.94 0.85
CA LEU A 119 1.45 -1.08 2.18
C LEU A 119 2.10 -2.25 2.92
N ALA A 120 2.23 -2.14 4.23
CA ALA A 120 2.58 -3.27 5.08
C ALA A 120 1.55 -4.40 4.91
N SER A 121 1.98 -5.65 5.04
CA SER A 121 1.12 -6.84 4.80
C SER A 121 -0.14 -6.87 5.68
N ASN A 122 -0.06 -6.34 6.91
CA ASN A 122 -1.18 -6.23 7.86
C ASN A 122 -2.05 -4.98 7.66
N ALA A 123 -1.75 -4.15 6.67
CA ALA A 123 -2.44 -2.87 6.40
C ALA A 123 -3.44 -2.93 5.23
N HIS A 124 -3.55 -4.08 4.57
CA HIS A 124 -4.44 -4.26 3.41
C HIS A 124 -5.93 -4.26 3.81
N ARG A 125 -6.81 -3.95 2.83
CA ARG A 125 -8.29 -3.98 2.94
C ARG A 125 -8.88 -3.06 4.03
N ARG A 126 -8.13 -2.03 4.45
CA ARG A 126 -8.53 -1.04 5.45
C ARG A 126 -8.79 0.35 4.84
N GLY A 127 -8.84 0.46 3.52
CA GLY A 127 -8.99 1.73 2.83
C GLY A 127 -7.71 2.59 2.77
N LEU A 128 -6.62 2.17 3.44
CA LEU A 128 -5.40 2.96 3.58
C LEU A 128 -4.73 3.26 2.23
N GLY A 129 -4.69 2.30 1.32
CA GLY A 129 -4.13 2.49 -0.02
C GLY A 129 -4.89 3.55 -0.81
N LYS A 130 -6.23 3.54 -0.74
CA LYS A 130 -7.06 4.54 -1.42
C LYS A 130 -6.80 5.96 -0.87
N ALA A 131 -6.75 6.09 0.45
CA ALA A 131 -6.46 7.37 1.08
C ALA A 131 -5.07 7.89 0.72
N LEU A 132 -4.05 7.02 0.79
CA LEU A 132 -2.67 7.37 0.51
C LEU A 132 -2.45 7.77 -0.96
N LEU A 133 -2.99 7.01 -1.91
CA LEU A 133 -2.87 7.32 -3.34
C LEU A 133 -3.67 8.58 -3.72
N ALA A 134 -4.84 8.82 -3.10
CA ALA A 134 -5.60 10.03 -3.31
C ALA A 134 -4.82 11.27 -2.85
N GLU A 135 -4.18 11.23 -1.68
CA GLU A 135 -3.34 12.32 -1.18
C GLU A 135 -2.08 12.49 -2.03
N LEU A 136 -1.48 11.39 -2.53
CA LEU A 136 -0.38 11.46 -3.47
C LEU A 136 -0.79 12.20 -4.75
N CYS A 137 -1.92 11.86 -5.37
CA CYS A 137 -2.44 12.55 -6.55
C CYS A 137 -2.60 14.05 -6.29
N SER A 138 -3.23 14.43 -5.15
CA SER A 138 -3.43 15.82 -4.78
C SER A 138 -2.11 16.58 -4.60
N ARG A 139 -1.11 15.98 -3.95
CA ARG A 139 0.20 16.62 -3.77
C ARG A 139 1.02 16.68 -5.05
N ALA A 140 0.95 15.65 -5.90
CA ALA A 140 1.59 15.64 -7.20
C ALA A 140 1.05 16.76 -8.10
N GLU A 141 -0.28 16.96 -8.11
CA GLU A 141 -0.91 18.08 -8.81
C GLU A 141 -0.38 19.44 -8.32
N ARG A 142 -0.34 19.65 -7.00
CA ARG A 142 0.22 20.89 -6.40
C ARG A 142 1.71 21.08 -6.71
N ALA A 143 2.45 20.00 -6.92
CA ALA A 143 3.85 20.02 -7.36
C ALA A 143 4.04 20.24 -8.87
N GLY A 144 2.95 20.51 -9.62
CA GLY A 144 2.99 20.78 -11.05
C GLY A 144 2.94 19.56 -11.96
N VAL A 145 2.75 18.35 -11.42
CA VAL A 145 2.54 17.16 -12.23
C VAL A 145 1.19 17.25 -12.93
N ARG A 146 1.18 17.01 -14.23
CA ARG A 146 -0.01 17.06 -15.09
C ARG A 146 -0.54 15.67 -15.46
N LYS A 147 0.30 14.64 -15.32
CA LYS A 147 -0.06 13.25 -15.58
C LYS A 147 0.64 12.31 -14.62
N LEU A 148 -0.11 11.45 -13.96
CA LEU A 148 0.42 10.28 -13.26
C LEU A 148 0.29 9.04 -14.14
N LEU A 149 1.33 8.23 -14.11
CA LEU A 149 1.37 6.91 -14.73
C LEU A 149 1.57 5.87 -13.63
N ALA A 150 0.80 4.79 -13.72
CA ALA A 150 1.00 3.62 -12.90
C ALA A 150 1.58 2.50 -13.77
N VAL A 151 2.73 1.97 -13.33
CA VAL A 151 3.43 0.85 -13.96
C VAL A 151 3.28 -0.34 -13.02
N ILE A 152 2.23 -1.14 -13.25
CA ILE A 152 1.80 -2.16 -12.31
C ILE A 152 2.38 -3.51 -12.72
N GLY A 153 3.24 -4.03 -11.88
CA GLY A 153 3.78 -5.37 -12.02
C GLY A 153 2.72 -6.42 -11.75
N ASP A 154 2.53 -7.19 -12.73
CA ASP A 154 1.75 -8.35 -13.11
C ASP A 154 0.26 -8.05 -13.41
N SER A 155 -0.22 -8.61 -14.54
CA SER A 155 -1.65 -8.56 -14.94
C SER A 155 -2.58 -9.20 -13.90
N SER A 156 -2.07 -10.07 -13.03
CA SER A 156 -2.83 -10.69 -11.94
C SER A 156 -2.93 -9.81 -10.68
N ASN A 157 -2.26 -8.66 -10.64
CA ASN A 157 -2.29 -7.73 -9.51
C ASN A 157 -3.60 -6.93 -9.45
N ALA A 158 -4.73 -7.64 -9.29
CA ALA A 158 -6.05 -7.05 -9.24
C ALA A 158 -6.20 -5.98 -8.13
N GLY A 159 -5.44 -6.12 -7.03
CA GLY A 159 -5.45 -5.16 -5.92
C GLY A 159 -4.95 -3.78 -6.34
N SER A 160 -3.79 -3.72 -7.01
CA SER A 160 -3.23 -2.46 -7.48
C SER A 160 -4.05 -1.89 -8.65
N ILE A 161 -4.42 -2.72 -9.63
CA ILE A 161 -5.24 -2.29 -10.77
C ILE A 161 -6.57 -1.69 -10.28
N GLY A 162 -7.29 -2.40 -9.40
CA GLY A 162 -8.56 -1.92 -8.85
C GLY A 162 -8.40 -0.65 -8.01
N LEU A 163 -7.32 -0.52 -7.24
CA LEU A 163 -7.02 0.68 -6.48
C LEU A 163 -6.90 1.90 -7.40
N HIS A 164 -6.09 1.82 -8.47
CA HIS A 164 -5.90 2.90 -9.42
C HIS A 164 -7.20 3.22 -10.17
N GLN A 165 -7.97 2.21 -10.59
CA GLN A 165 -9.28 2.41 -11.22
C GLN A 165 -10.23 3.21 -10.32
N THR A 166 -10.30 2.90 -9.01
CA THR A 166 -11.19 3.62 -8.06
C THR A 166 -10.84 5.10 -7.89
N LEU A 167 -9.62 5.49 -8.27
CA LEU A 167 -9.13 6.87 -8.24
C LEU A 167 -9.10 7.53 -9.62
N GLY A 168 -9.71 6.92 -10.61
CA GLY A 168 -9.89 7.50 -11.93
C GLY A 168 -8.69 7.34 -12.86
N PHE A 169 -7.81 6.38 -12.60
CA PHE A 169 -6.82 5.99 -13.60
C PHE A 169 -7.49 5.16 -14.70
N SER A 170 -7.19 5.48 -15.93
CA SER A 170 -7.62 4.73 -17.12
C SER A 170 -6.54 3.74 -17.56
N HIS A 171 -6.97 2.61 -18.09
CA HIS A 171 -6.07 1.59 -18.64
C HIS A 171 -5.50 2.07 -19.99
N VAL A 172 -4.17 2.00 -20.11
CA VAL A 172 -3.44 2.36 -21.34
C VAL A 172 -3.14 1.13 -22.18
N GLY A 173 -2.63 0.08 -21.56
CA GLY A 173 -2.26 -1.16 -22.22
C GLY A 173 -1.48 -2.12 -21.33
N VAL A 174 -1.06 -3.23 -21.93
CA VAL A 174 -0.28 -4.26 -21.23
C VAL A 174 0.95 -4.61 -22.04
N LEU A 175 2.12 -4.48 -21.43
CA LEU A 175 3.36 -5.01 -21.96
C LEU A 175 3.48 -6.48 -21.54
N LYS A 176 3.31 -7.39 -22.48
CA LYS A 176 3.37 -8.83 -22.18
C LYS A 176 4.78 -9.29 -21.95
N SER A 177 4.98 -10.18 -20.95
CA SER A 177 6.25 -10.86 -20.67
C SER A 177 7.42 -9.88 -20.57
N CYS A 178 7.24 -8.79 -19.83
CA CYS A 178 8.17 -7.67 -19.75
C CYS A 178 9.27 -7.86 -18.71
N GLY A 179 9.05 -8.67 -17.68
CA GLY A 179 10.01 -8.96 -16.63
C GLY A 179 10.07 -10.44 -16.27
N TRP A 180 11.21 -10.89 -15.72
CA TRP A 180 11.39 -12.24 -15.23
C TRP A 180 11.61 -12.24 -13.72
N LYS A 181 10.69 -12.86 -12.96
CA LYS A 181 10.78 -12.94 -11.50
C LYS A 181 9.99 -14.16 -11.00
N PHE A 182 10.50 -14.80 -9.95
CA PHE A 182 9.90 -16.01 -9.39
C PHE A 182 9.72 -17.12 -10.45
N ASP A 183 10.76 -17.31 -11.29
CA ASP A 183 10.81 -18.32 -12.36
C ASP A 183 9.65 -18.25 -13.36
N ARG A 184 9.13 -17.05 -13.62
CA ARG A 184 8.08 -16.80 -14.61
C ARG A 184 8.16 -15.41 -15.23
N TRP A 185 7.65 -15.29 -16.45
CA TRP A 185 7.45 -14.02 -17.13
C TRP A 185 6.28 -13.27 -16.49
N LEU A 186 6.49 -12.00 -16.27
CA LEU A 186 5.50 -11.06 -15.72
C LEU A 186 5.14 -10.00 -16.74
N ASP A 187 3.88 -9.66 -16.79
CA ASP A 187 3.37 -8.53 -17.57
C ASP A 187 3.58 -7.21 -16.82
N VAL A 188 3.48 -6.10 -17.54
CA VAL A 188 3.32 -4.76 -16.96
C VAL A 188 2.01 -4.17 -17.45
N VAL A 189 1.12 -3.83 -16.52
CA VAL A 189 -0.11 -3.08 -16.81
C VAL A 189 0.18 -1.60 -16.68
N MET A 190 -0.06 -0.85 -17.74
CA MET A 190 0.09 0.60 -17.78
C MET A 190 -1.26 1.27 -17.57
N MET A 191 -1.32 2.17 -16.59
CA MET A 191 -2.49 3.02 -16.38
C MET A 191 -2.05 4.49 -16.29
N GLU A 192 -2.97 5.42 -16.56
CA GLU A 192 -2.70 6.85 -16.49
C GLU A 192 -3.85 7.64 -15.89
N LYS A 193 -3.53 8.77 -15.30
CA LYS A 193 -4.48 9.74 -14.78
C LYS A 193 -4.01 11.16 -15.06
N PRO A 194 -4.82 11.99 -15.77
CA PRO A 194 -4.56 13.42 -15.84
C PRO A 194 -4.81 14.07 -14.46
N LEU A 195 -3.98 15.06 -14.12
CA LEU A 195 -4.09 15.85 -12.90
C LEU A 195 -4.35 17.31 -13.24
N GLY A 196 -5.22 17.96 -12.46
CA GLY A 196 -5.59 19.36 -12.67
C GLY A 196 -6.07 19.62 -14.10
N ALA A 197 -5.44 20.57 -14.77
CA ALA A 197 -5.79 20.91 -16.15
C ALA A 197 -5.31 19.87 -17.19
N GLY A 198 -4.54 18.85 -16.78
CA GLY A 198 -4.02 17.84 -17.70
C GLY A 198 -3.26 18.47 -18.86
N ASP A 199 -3.72 18.19 -20.08
CA ASP A 199 -3.19 18.70 -21.36
C ASP A 199 -4.02 19.86 -21.94
N SER A 200 -5.05 20.34 -21.23
CA SER A 200 -5.93 21.40 -21.70
C SER A 200 -5.29 22.80 -21.70
N SER A 201 -4.12 22.96 -21.09
CA SER A 201 -3.36 24.20 -21.07
C SER A 201 -1.84 23.94 -21.00
N ALA A 202 -1.05 24.90 -21.47
CA ALA A 202 0.40 24.83 -21.29
C ALA A 202 0.75 24.72 -19.81
N PRO A 203 1.72 23.86 -19.41
CA PRO A 203 2.21 23.81 -18.05
C PRO A 203 3.03 25.06 -17.74
N GLN A 204 2.88 25.59 -16.53
CA GLN A 204 3.65 26.72 -16.02
C GLN A 204 4.95 26.27 -15.37
#